data_2d0808acc970e67570ddffa749a4eb2f
#
_entry.id   2d0808acc970e67570ddffa749a4eb2f
#
_cell.length_a   1.000
_cell.length_b   1.000
_cell.length_c   1.000
_cell.angle_alpha   90.00
_cell.angle_beta   90.00
_cell.angle_gamma   90.00
#
_symmetry.space_group_name_H-M   'P 1'
#
loop_
_entity.id
_entity.type
_entity.pdbx_description
1 polymer ?
#
loop_
_entity_poly.entity_id
_entity_poly.type
_entity_poly.pdbx_seq_one_letter_code
_entity_poly.pdbx_strand_id
1 'polypeptide(L)'
;MARANVNDLIAFLAVARERSFTRAAAQLGVSQSALSHTVRALEERLGLRLLTRTTRSVAPTEAGERLLRTVGPRFDEIDAELSALTELREKPAGTIRITTGEHAAHTVLWPALARLLPRYPDIKVELAVDYGLTDIVAERYDAGVRLGEQVARDMIAVRIAPDMRMAVVGAPAYFTDRPRPKQPQDLTEHGCINIRLPTYGGIYAWEFEKRGRAMKVRVDGQLVFNTGTLRMNAVLAGLGLAYLPEDLVKREIADGRLIRVLADWCPPFAGYHLYYPSRRQPTPAFAVLVEALRYRK
;
A
#
# COMPACT_ATOMS: atom_id res chain seq x y z
N MET A 1 15.48 -44.54 3.53
CA MET A 1 15.23 -44.04 4.88
C MET A 1 13.93 -43.28 4.89
N ALA A 2 12.90 -43.77 5.59
CA ALA A 2 11.64 -43.07 5.74
C ALA A 2 11.90 -41.80 6.57
N ARG A 3 11.57 -40.60 6.00
CA ARG A 3 11.67 -39.32 6.71
C ARG A 3 10.82 -39.38 7.98
N ALA A 4 11.41 -39.09 9.15
CA ALA A 4 10.66 -38.91 10.36
C ALA A 4 9.63 -37.78 10.14
N ASN A 5 8.36 -38.00 10.46
CA ASN A 5 7.35 -36.99 10.38
C ASN A 5 7.59 -35.95 11.52
N VAL A 6 7.57 -34.68 11.21
CA VAL A 6 7.76 -33.60 12.19
C VAL A 6 6.77 -33.72 13.36
N ASN A 7 5.52 -34.08 13.08
CA ASN A 7 4.50 -34.29 14.11
C ASN A 7 4.85 -35.41 15.10
N ASP A 8 5.58 -36.45 14.68
CA ASP A 8 5.98 -37.51 15.56
C ASP A 8 7.08 -37.08 16.52
N LEU A 9 7.99 -36.19 16.04
CA LEU A 9 9.01 -35.59 16.90
C LEU A 9 8.37 -34.65 17.93
N ILE A 10 7.39 -33.81 17.53
CA ILE A 10 6.64 -32.96 18.45
C ILE A 10 5.94 -33.81 19.52
N ALA A 11 5.28 -34.90 19.12
CA ALA A 11 4.60 -35.82 20.02
C ALA A 11 5.57 -36.42 21.05
N PHE A 12 6.74 -36.90 20.60
CA PHE A 12 7.79 -37.42 21.49
C PHE A 12 8.30 -36.33 22.45
N LEU A 13 8.65 -35.14 21.94
CA LEU A 13 9.17 -34.01 22.75
C LEU A 13 8.20 -33.63 23.86
N ALA A 14 6.90 -33.51 23.54
CA ALA A 14 5.87 -33.20 24.51
C ALA A 14 5.79 -34.24 25.62
N VAL A 15 5.78 -35.54 25.29
CA VAL A 15 5.74 -36.61 26.29
C VAL A 15 7.02 -36.66 27.12
N ALA A 16 8.19 -36.47 26.49
CA ALA A 16 9.48 -36.49 27.16
C ALA A 16 9.62 -35.35 28.20
N ARG A 17 9.15 -34.15 27.85
CA ARG A 17 9.15 -32.97 28.75
C ARG A 17 8.16 -33.14 29.90
N GLU A 18 6.93 -33.50 29.58
CA GLU A 18 5.84 -33.64 30.55
C GLU A 18 5.99 -34.89 31.44
N ARG A 19 6.79 -35.89 31.00
CA ARG A 19 6.89 -37.21 31.65
C ARG A 19 5.51 -37.84 31.91
N SER A 20 4.53 -37.49 31.06
CA SER A 20 3.14 -37.92 31.21
C SER A 20 2.42 -37.84 29.85
N PHE A 21 1.89 -38.96 29.38
CA PHE A 21 1.07 -38.99 28.16
C PHE A 21 -0.22 -38.20 28.30
N THR A 22 -0.84 -38.19 29.49
CA THR A 22 -2.09 -37.47 29.73
C THR A 22 -1.89 -35.95 29.64
N ARG A 23 -0.84 -35.42 30.31
CA ARG A 23 -0.53 -33.99 30.25
C ARG A 23 -0.10 -33.53 28.84
N ALA A 24 0.78 -34.31 28.21
CA ALA A 24 1.21 -34.02 26.84
C ALA A 24 0.04 -34.10 25.83
N ALA A 25 -0.89 -35.03 26.01
CA ALA A 25 -2.08 -35.09 25.16
C ALA A 25 -3.00 -33.87 25.32
N ALA A 26 -3.20 -33.43 26.57
CA ALA A 26 -3.95 -32.21 26.85
C ALA A 26 -3.28 -30.96 26.24
N GLN A 27 -1.94 -30.85 26.33
CA GLN A 27 -1.17 -29.75 25.73
C GLN A 27 -1.30 -29.72 24.20
N LEU A 28 -1.24 -30.90 23.53
CA LEU A 28 -1.31 -31.01 22.08
C LEU A 28 -2.75 -31.06 21.52
N GLY A 29 -3.78 -31.03 22.36
CA GLY A 29 -5.17 -31.11 21.95
C GLY A 29 -5.57 -32.44 21.28
N VAL A 30 -4.92 -33.55 21.65
CA VAL A 30 -5.16 -34.88 21.09
C VAL A 30 -5.53 -35.91 22.19
N SER A 31 -6.04 -37.07 21.78
CA SER A 31 -6.28 -38.16 22.75
C SER A 31 -4.98 -38.83 23.20
N GLN A 32 -4.92 -39.30 24.46
CA GLN A 32 -3.78 -40.01 24.99
C GLN A 32 -3.45 -41.28 24.15
N SER A 33 -4.47 -41.98 23.63
CA SER A 33 -4.29 -43.16 22.78
C SER A 33 -3.63 -42.81 21.45
N ALA A 34 -4.09 -41.75 20.79
CA ALA A 34 -3.49 -41.23 19.53
C ALA A 34 -2.02 -40.84 19.76
N LEU A 35 -1.76 -40.06 20.82
CA LEU A 35 -0.37 -39.65 21.17
C LEU A 35 0.54 -40.84 21.43
N SER A 36 0.03 -41.86 22.17
CA SER A 36 0.79 -43.09 22.43
C SER A 36 1.07 -43.88 21.17
N HIS A 37 0.14 -43.93 20.22
CA HIS A 37 0.31 -44.58 18.92
C HIS A 37 1.37 -43.85 18.07
N THR A 38 1.29 -42.49 18.00
CA THR A 38 2.26 -41.66 17.26
C THR A 38 3.70 -41.86 17.76
N VAL A 39 3.90 -41.82 19.09
CA VAL A 39 5.24 -42.06 19.67
C VAL A 39 5.74 -43.50 19.41
N ARG A 40 4.85 -44.49 19.50
CA ARG A 40 5.23 -45.89 19.20
C ARG A 40 5.62 -46.05 17.73
N ALA A 41 4.89 -45.46 16.79
CA ALA A 41 5.20 -45.48 15.36
C ALA A 41 6.57 -44.82 15.07
N LEU A 42 6.94 -43.76 15.81
CA LEU A 42 8.26 -43.14 15.73
C LEU A 42 9.35 -44.11 16.20
N GLU A 43 9.18 -44.76 17.36
CA GLU A 43 10.09 -45.74 17.92
C GLU A 43 10.31 -46.95 16.97
N GLU A 44 9.22 -47.45 16.39
CA GLU A 44 9.27 -48.55 15.41
C GLU A 44 10.05 -48.16 14.14
N ARG A 45 9.83 -46.96 13.62
CA ARG A 45 10.59 -46.48 12.44
C ARG A 45 12.07 -46.25 12.72
N LEU A 46 12.41 -45.84 13.93
CA LEU A 46 13.82 -45.67 14.34
C LEU A 46 14.49 -46.96 14.75
N GLY A 47 13.70 -48.01 15.02
CA GLY A 47 14.22 -49.25 15.57
C GLY A 47 14.75 -49.12 17.01
N LEU A 48 14.38 -48.04 17.70
CA LEU A 48 14.90 -47.69 19.02
C LEU A 48 13.76 -47.30 19.94
N ARG A 49 13.82 -47.68 21.23
CA ARG A 49 12.92 -47.10 22.23
C ARG A 49 13.44 -45.74 22.68
N LEU A 50 12.57 -44.75 22.64
CA LEU A 50 12.86 -43.39 23.08
C LEU A 50 12.30 -43.11 24.50
N LEU A 51 11.28 -43.84 24.90
CA LEU A 51 10.66 -43.73 26.23
C LEU A 51 10.63 -45.06 26.95
N THR A 52 10.99 -45.04 28.22
CA THR A 52 10.74 -46.13 29.18
C THR A 52 9.38 -45.87 29.83
N ARG A 53 8.52 -46.89 29.87
CA ARG A 53 7.16 -46.80 30.42
C ARG A 53 7.02 -47.84 31.55
N THR A 54 6.57 -47.38 32.68
CA THR A 54 6.05 -48.24 33.77
C THR A 54 4.58 -47.90 33.99
N THR A 55 3.91 -48.64 34.82
CA THR A 55 2.51 -48.34 35.20
C THR A 55 2.35 -47.03 35.96
N ARG A 56 3.45 -46.39 36.44
CA ARG A 56 3.45 -45.18 37.25
C ARG A 56 4.26 -44.03 36.71
N SER A 57 5.12 -44.26 35.70
CA SER A 57 6.03 -43.22 35.22
C SER A 57 6.42 -43.42 33.75
N VAL A 58 6.74 -42.30 33.11
CA VAL A 58 7.31 -42.22 31.75
C VAL A 58 8.59 -41.41 31.85
N ALA A 59 9.69 -41.94 31.32
CA ALA A 59 10.98 -41.26 31.28
C ALA A 59 11.65 -41.48 29.92
N PRO A 60 12.45 -40.55 29.39
CA PRO A 60 13.27 -40.76 28.21
C PRO A 60 14.33 -41.83 28.46
N THR A 61 14.62 -42.65 27.44
CA THR A 61 15.81 -43.51 27.39
C THR A 61 17.05 -42.66 27.05
N GLU A 62 18.24 -43.26 27.05
CA GLU A 62 19.47 -42.57 26.61
C GLU A 62 19.33 -42.01 25.19
N ALA A 63 18.73 -42.77 24.26
CA ALA A 63 18.42 -42.31 22.91
C ALA A 63 17.39 -41.19 22.91
N GLY A 64 16.36 -41.28 23.80
CA GLY A 64 15.37 -40.24 24.00
C GLY A 64 15.97 -38.96 24.57
N GLU A 65 16.84 -39.05 25.57
CA GLU A 65 17.56 -37.89 26.16
C GLU A 65 18.46 -37.20 25.10
N ARG A 66 19.15 -37.98 24.30
CA ARG A 66 19.95 -37.44 23.18
C ARG A 66 19.08 -36.69 22.21
N LEU A 67 17.96 -37.26 21.79
CA LEU A 67 17.01 -36.61 20.87
C LEU A 67 16.42 -35.35 21.49
N LEU A 68 16.02 -35.37 22.76
CA LEU A 68 15.48 -34.23 23.51
C LEU A 68 16.48 -33.07 23.56
N ARG A 69 17.77 -33.35 23.87
CA ARG A 69 18.83 -32.34 23.94
C ARG A 69 19.18 -31.72 22.59
N THR A 70 19.12 -32.51 21.49
CA THR A 70 19.56 -32.03 20.17
C THR A 70 18.42 -31.40 19.35
N VAL A 71 17.23 -31.95 19.42
CA VAL A 71 16.08 -31.51 18.61
C VAL A 71 15.18 -30.58 19.37
N GLY A 72 15.03 -30.75 20.70
CA GLY A 72 14.20 -29.91 21.53
C GLY A 72 14.45 -28.41 21.36
N PRO A 73 15.71 -27.93 21.51
CA PRO A 73 16.03 -26.50 21.32
C PRO A 73 15.70 -25.97 19.94
N ARG A 74 15.76 -26.77 18.88
CA ARG A 74 15.42 -26.34 17.51
C ARG A 74 13.93 -26.08 17.34
N PHE A 75 13.09 -26.88 17.99
CA PHE A 75 11.66 -26.63 18.02
C PHE A 75 11.34 -25.39 18.84
N ASP A 76 12.03 -25.16 19.96
CA ASP A 76 11.86 -23.97 20.76
C ASP A 76 12.26 -22.70 20.00
N GLU A 77 13.33 -22.75 19.20
CA GLU A 77 13.72 -21.66 18.27
C GLU A 77 12.63 -21.40 17.22
N ILE A 78 12.05 -22.45 16.63
CA ILE A 78 10.96 -22.32 15.65
C ILE A 78 9.72 -21.70 16.30
N ASP A 79 9.32 -22.16 17.48
CA ASP A 79 8.17 -21.65 18.21
C ASP A 79 8.38 -20.19 18.64
N ALA A 80 9.60 -19.81 19.04
CA ALA A 80 9.96 -18.43 19.35
C ALA A 80 9.84 -17.52 18.12
N GLU A 81 10.31 -17.96 16.95
CA GLU A 81 10.17 -17.21 15.70
C GLU A 81 8.71 -17.08 15.28
N LEU A 82 7.91 -18.14 15.39
CA LEU A 82 6.48 -18.08 15.10
C LEU A 82 5.75 -17.14 16.06
N SER A 83 6.12 -17.12 17.33
CA SER A 83 5.58 -16.21 18.35
C SER A 83 5.97 -14.75 18.05
N ALA A 84 7.25 -14.51 17.69
CA ALA A 84 7.72 -13.19 17.28
C ALA A 84 6.96 -12.65 16.04
N LEU A 85 6.69 -13.52 15.06
CA LEU A 85 5.85 -13.18 13.89
C LEU A 85 4.41 -12.85 14.30
N THR A 86 3.88 -13.49 15.33
CA THR A 86 2.53 -13.21 15.85
C THR A 86 2.49 -11.87 16.58
N GLU A 87 3.53 -11.53 17.35
CA GLU A 87 3.67 -10.21 17.99
C GLU A 87 3.81 -9.08 16.97
N LEU A 88 4.56 -9.31 15.88
CA LEU A 88 4.63 -8.37 14.74
C LEU A 88 3.25 -8.13 14.11
N ARG A 89 2.34 -9.07 14.23
CA ARG A 89 0.96 -8.95 13.76
C ARG A 89 0.10 -8.03 14.63
N GLU A 90 0.46 -7.80 15.88
CA GLU A 90 -0.31 -6.97 16.82
C GLU A 90 0.21 -5.53 16.89
N LYS A 91 1.47 -5.27 16.58
CA LYS A 91 2.07 -3.92 16.59
C LYS A 91 2.09 -3.31 15.20
N PRO A 92 1.66 -2.04 15.04
CA PRO A 92 1.80 -1.33 13.78
C PRO A 92 3.29 -1.06 13.46
N ALA A 93 3.93 -1.96 12.72
CA ALA A 93 5.33 -1.88 12.32
C ALA A 93 5.53 -2.35 10.87
N GLY A 94 6.66 -2.00 10.27
CA GLY A 94 7.07 -2.45 8.93
C GLY A 94 7.05 -1.37 7.87
N THR A 95 7.41 -1.73 6.64
CA THR A 95 7.51 -0.82 5.50
C THR A 95 6.23 -0.89 4.65
N ILE A 96 5.68 0.27 4.31
CA ILE A 96 4.53 0.44 3.40
C ILE A 96 5.01 1.19 2.17
N ARG A 97 4.88 0.57 0.99
CA ARG A 97 5.28 1.13 -0.31
C ARG A 97 4.06 1.60 -1.08
N ILE A 98 4.02 2.87 -1.45
CA ILE A 98 2.88 3.50 -2.12
C ILE A 98 3.34 4.18 -3.41
N THR A 99 2.66 3.91 -4.53
CA THR A 99 2.83 4.69 -5.77
C THR A 99 1.77 5.78 -5.86
N THR A 100 2.16 6.98 -6.26
CA THR A 100 1.26 8.14 -6.29
C THR A 100 1.70 9.17 -7.31
N GLY A 101 0.80 10.05 -7.73
CA GLY A 101 1.18 11.27 -8.46
C GLY A 101 1.68 12.37 -7.52
N GLU A 102 2.49 13.30 -8.05
CA GLU A 102 3.12 14.40 -7.30
C GLU A 102 2.10 15.22 -6.47
N HIS A 103 0.97 15.59 -7.09
CA HIS A 103 -0.06 16.39 -6.41
C HIS A 103 -0.62 15.68 -5.18
N ALA A 104 -1.02 14.41 -5.30
CA ALA A 104 -1.54 13.63 -4.18
C ALA A 104 -0.48 13.39 -3.10
N ALA A 105 0.79 13.20 -3.50
CA ALA A 105 1.90 13.09 -2.56
C ALA A 105 2.00 14.31 -1.65
N HIS A 106 1.94 15.51 -2.22
CA HIS A 106 2.10 16.76 -1.49
C HIS A 106 0.85 17.19 -0.71
N THR A 107 -0.33 17.06 -1.32
CA THR A 107 -1.56 17.65 -0.76
C THR A 107 -2.35 16.70 0.15
N VAL A 108 -2.18 15.39 0.00
CA VAL A 108 -2.92 14.37 0.74
C VAL A 108 -2.01 13.50 1.60
N LEU A 109 -1.02 12.85 0.98
CA LEU A 109 -0.21 11.86 1.70
C LEU A 109 0.73 12.53 2.70
N TRP A 110 1.52 13.52 2.27
CA TRP A 110 2.50 14.17 3.15
C TRP A 110 1.88 14.76 4.43
N PRO A 111 0.79 15.55 4.38
CA PRO A 111 0.18 16.10 5.59
C PRO A 111 -0.34 15.02 6.55
N ALA A 112 -0.82 13.90 6.02
CA ALA A 112 -1.27 12.77 6.84
C ALA A 112 -0.09 12.02 7.46
N LEU A 113 0.96 11.75 6.69
CA LEU A 113 2.18 11.07 7.16
C LEU A 113 2.92 11.89 8.21
N ALA A 114 3.02 13.20 8.04
CA ALA A 114 3.65 14.09 9.01
C ALA A 114 2.98 14.04 10.41
N ARG A 115 1.67 13.74 10.46
CA ARG A 115 0.93 13.55 11.72
C ARG A 115 0.97 12.12 12.23
N LEU A 116 1.07 11.15 11.34
CA LEU A 116 1.02 9.73 11.65
C LEU A 116 2.35 9.21 12.20
N LEU A 117 3.44 9.43 11.46
CA LEU A 117 4.74 8.79 11.73
C LEU A 117 5.33 9.09 13.11
N PRO A 118 5.17 10.30 13.70
CA PRO A 118 5.65 10.53 15.06
C PRO A 118 4.96 9.66 16.13
N ARG A 119 3.75 9.16 15.84
CA ARG A 119 2.97 8.30 16.74
C ARG A 119 3.28 6.81 16.57
N TYR A 120 3.88 6.44 15.44
CA TYR A 120 4.18 5.06 15.06
C TYR A 120 5.62 4.97 14.51
N PRO A 121 6.64 5.04 15.38
CA PRO A 121 8.05 5.12 14.96
C PRO A 121 8.54 3.87 14.22
N ASP A 122 7.87 2.73 14.39
CA ASP A 122 8.20 1.46 13.75
C ASP A 122 7.59 1.31 12.34
N ILE A 123 6.75 2.28 11.91
CA ILE A 123 6.22 2.32 10.54
C ILE A 123 7.19 3.10 9.65
N LYS A 124 7.59 2.47 8.55
CA LYS A 124 8.34 3.10 7.46
C LYS A 124 7.44 3.26 6.23
N VAL A 125 7.52 4.40 5.56
CA VAL A 125 6.72 4.65 4.35
C VAL A 125 7.65 5.02 3.21
N GLU A 126 7.53 4.33 2.09
CA GLU A 126 8.20 4.63 0.82
C GLU A 126 7.15 5.15 -0.16
N LEU A 127 7.33 6.39 -0.64
CA LEU A 127 6.49 6.99 -1.68
C LEU A 127 7.25 7.02 -2.99
N ALA A 128 6.74 6.29 -3.98
CA ALA A 128 7.20 6.39 -5.36
C ALA A 128 6.28 7.36 -6.12
N VAL A 129 6.84 8.49 -6.54
CA VAL A 129 6.09 9.52 -7.27
C VAL A 129 6.18 9.23 -8.76
N ASP A 130 5.11 8.69 -9.32
CA ASP A 130 4.96 8.37 -10.74
C ASP A 130 3.52 8.59 -11.19
N TYR A 131 3.34 9.08 -12.41
CA TYR A 131 2.03 9.27 -13.05
C TYR A 131 1.58 8.06 -13.87
N GLY A 132 2.41 7.05 -14.04
CA GLY A 132 2.07 5.81 -14.72
C GLY A 132 0.99 5.01 -13.96
N LEU A 133 0.13 4.33 -14.71
CA LEU A 133 -0.71 3.27 -14.14
C LEU A 133 0.18 2.04 -13.98
N THR A 134 0.66 1.85 -12.77
CA THR A 134 1.57 0.77 -12.39
C THR A 134 0.76 -0.42 -11.90
N ASP A 135 1.11 -1.63 -12.34
CA ASP A 135 0.63 -2.84 -11.67
C ASP A 135 1.27 -2.92 -10.29
N ILE A 136 0.50 -2.51 -9.27
CA ILE A 136 0.99 -2.43 -7.90
C ILE A 136 1.39 -3.79 -7.32
N VAL A 137 0.83 -4.88 -7.84
CA VAL A 137 1.16 -6.24 -7.39
C VAL A 137 2.49 -6.69 -7.99
N ALA A 138 2.66 -6.52 -9.32
CA ALA A 138 3.89 -6.87 -10.02
C ALA A 138 5.10 -6.07 -9.50
N GLU A 139 4.92 -4.78 -9.23
CA GLU A 139 5.95 -3.87 -8.74
C GLU A 139 6.09 -3.86 -7.20
N ARG A 140 5.36 -4.75 -6.51
CA ARG A 140 5.42 -4.93 -5.05
C ARG A 140 5.10 -3.66 -4.25
N TYR A 141 4.16 -2.85 -4.72
CA TYR A 141 3.56 -1.79 -3.93
C TYR A 141 2.43 -2.35 -3.05
N ASP A 142 2.27 -1.78 -1.87
CA ASP A 142 1.18 -2.12 -0.95
C ASP A 142 -0.12 -1.44 -1.35
N ALA A 143 -0.01 -0.24 -1.91
CA ALA A 143 -1.13 0.54 -2.40
C ALA A 143 -0.71 1.51 -3.51
N GLY A 144 -1.71 2.02 -4.22
CA GLY A 144 -1.56 3.16 -5.12
C GLY A 144 -2.54 4.28 -4.76
N VAL A 145 -2.21 5.51 -5.15
CA VAL A 145 -3.11 6.67 -5.01
C VAL A 145 -3.35 7.27 -6.39
N ARG A 146 -4.61 7.24 -6.81
CA ARG A 146 -5.04 7.80 -8.11
C ARG A 146 -6.42 8.47 -7.97
N LEU A 147 -6.85 9.19 -8.99
CA LEU A 147 -8.23 9.67 -9.09
C LEU A 147 -9.19 8.48 -9.17
N GLY A 148 -10.38 8.60 -8.57
CA GLY A 148 -11.30 7.48 -8.41
C GLY A 148 -11.71 6.76 -9.70
N GLU A 149 -11.74 7.47 -10.81
CA GLU A 149 -12.05 6.92 -12.14
C GLU A 149 -10.96 6.00 -12.71
N GLN A 150 -9.76 6.02 -12.14
CA GLN A 150 -8.60 5.26 -12.60
C GLN A 150 -8.38 3.95 -11.82
N VAL A 151 -9.21 3.65 -10.83
CA VAL A 151 -9.05 2.46 -9.99
C VAL A 151 -9.70 1.25 -10.65
N ALA A 152 -8.94 0.16 -10.76
CA ALA A 152 -9.42 -1.10 -11.32
C ALA A 152 -10.52 -1.74 -10.43
N ARG A 153 -11.45 -2.47 -11.05
CA ARG A 153 -12.66 -3.00 -10.37
C ARG A 153 -12.38 -4.11 -9.35
N ASP A 154 -11.24 -4.76 -9.43
CA ASP A 154 -10.79 -5.83 -8.53
C ASP A 154 -10.00 -5.34 -7.31
N MET A 155 -9.88 -4.03 -7.17
CA MET A 155 -9.20 -3.37 -6.06
C MET A 155 -10.19 -2.81 -5.03
N ILE A 156 -9.75 -2.77 -3.77
CA ILE A 156 -10.44 -1.97 -2.74
C ILE A 156 -10.04 -0.52 -2.94
N ALA A 157 -11.02 0.38 -3.06
CA ALA A 157 -10.82 1.81 -3.18
C ALA A 157 -11.34 2.53 -1.93
N VAL A 158 -10.49 3.30 -1.29
CA VAL A 158 -10.83 4.13 -0.12
C VAL A 158 -10.65 5.59 -0.51
N ARG A 159 -11.72 6.38 -0.41
CA ARG A 159 -11.64 7.82 -0.66
C ARG A 159 -10.78 8.50 0.39
N ILE A 160 -9.78 9.30 -0.05
CA ILE A 160 -8.81 9.98 0.82
C ILE A 160 -8.74 11.49 0.61
N ALA A 161 -9.50 12.03 -0.33
CA ALA A 161 -9.55 13.47 -0.60
C ALA A 161 -10.99 13.94 -0.91
N PRO A 162 -11.30 15.23 -0.70
CA PRO A 162 -12.54 15.85 -1.18
C PRO A 162 -12.60 15.84 -2.71
N ASP A 163 -13.73 16.29 -3.26
CA ASP A 163 -13.83 16.59 -4.69
C ASP A 163 -12.81 17.65 -5.08
N MET A 164 -12.28 17.52 -6.28
CA MET A 164 -11.26 18.37 -6.85
C MET A 164 -11.81 19.15 -8.05
N ARG A 165 -11.13 20.21 -8.42
CA ARG A 165 -11.38 20.94 -9.68
C ARG A 165 -10.07 21.22 -10.37
N MET A 166 -10.15 21.33 -11.69
CA MET A 166 -9.04 21.85 -12.48
C MET A 166 -9.24 23.35 -12.72
N ALA A 167 -8.15 24.03 -13.03
CA ALA A 167 -8.16 25.43 -13.44
C ALA A 167 -7.26 25.62 -14.66
N VAL A 168 -7.77 26.34 -15.66
CA VAL A 168 -6.94 26.90 -16.74
C VAL A 168 -6.45 28.26 -16.29
N VAL A 169 -5.14 28.44 -16.26
CA VAL A 169 -4.51 29.68 -15.78
C VAL A 169 -3.44 30.18 -16.73
N GLY A 170 -3.21 31.48 -16.71
CA GLY A 170 -2.11 32.14 -17.39
C GLY A 170 -1.66 33.38 -16.60
N ALA A 171 -0.39 33.76 -16.74
CA ALA A 171 0.11 35.01 -16.13
C ALA A 171 -0.53 36.25 -16.79
N PRO A 172 -0.71 37.37 -16.07
CA PRO A 172 -1.21 38.62 -16.66
C PRO A 172 -0.43 39.06 -17.90
N ALA A 173 0.90 38.93 -17.86
CA ALA A 173 1.77 39.30 -18.98
C ALA A 173 1.49 38.47 -20.26
N TYR A 174 1.05 37.23 -20.13
CA TYR A 174 0.70 36.39 -21.27
C TYR A 174 -0.52 36.94 -22.04
N PHE A 175 -1.45 37.60 -21.32
CA PHE A 175 -2.67 38.15 -21.89
C PHE A 175 -2.58 39.60 -22.35
N THR A 176 -1.41 40.24 -22.27
CA THR A 176 -1.25 41.64 -22.70
C THR A 176 -1.61 41.82 -24.18
N ASP A 177 -1.11 40.90 -25.03
CA ASP A 177 -1.32 40.95 -26.49
C ASP A 177 -2.19 39.79 -27.00
N ARG A 178 -2.88 39.10 -26.11
CA ARG A 178 -3.68 37.92 -26.45
C ARG A 178 -5.05 37.96 -25.77
N PRO A 179 -6.15 37.75 -26.52
CA PRO A 179 -7.47 37.65 -25.91
C PRO A 179 -7.58 36.50 -24.94
N ARG A 180 -8.35 36.62 -23.87
CA ARG A 180 -8.62 35.50 -22.97
C ARG A 180 -9.58 34.51 -23.64
N PRO A 181 -9.30 33.19 -23.58
CA PRO A 181 -10.20 32.19 -24.13
C PRO A 181 -11.54 32.18 -23.40
N LYS A 182 -12.63 32.11 -24.17
CA LYS A 182 -14.03 32.11 -23.69
C LYS A 182 -14.63 30.70 -23.72
N GLN A 183 -14.11 29.83 -24.54
CA GLN A 183 -14.50 28.42 -24.68
C GLN A 183 -13.27 27.55 -24.88
N PRO A 184 -13.34 26.24 -24.58
CA PRO A 184 -12.18 25.36 -24.67
C PRO A 184 -11.52 25.29 -26.04
N GLN A 185 -12.27 25.47 -27.11
CA GLN A 185 -11.74 25.46 -28.49
C GLN A 185 -10.77 26.62 -28.73
N ASP A 186 -10.96 27.75 -28.08
CA ASP A 186 -10.07 28.91 -28.23
C ASP A 186 -8.64 28.61 -27.78
N LEU A 187 -8.45 27.54 -26.96
CA LEU A 187 -7.13 27.11 -26.51
C LEU A 187 -6.19 26.66 -27.64
N THR A 188 -6.72 26.31 -28.81
CA THR A 188 -5.92 25.97 -29.98
C THR A 188 -5.16 27.16 -30.55
N GLU A 189 -5.60 28.39 -30.24
CA GLU A 189 -4.94 29.63 -30.63
C GLU A 189 -3.93 30.13 -29.58
N HIS A 190 -3.74 29.36 -28.49
CA HIS A 190 -2.84 29.70 -27.40
C HIS A 190 -1.68 28.72 -27.29
N GLY A 191 -0.49 29.20 -26.90
CA GLY A 191 0.57 28.36 -26.42
C GLY A 191 0.21 27.76 -25.07
N CYS A 192 0.17 26.42 -24.99
CA CYS A 192 -0.22 25.71 -23.80
C CYS A 192 0.95 24.90 -23.23
N ILE A 193 1.08 24.88 -21.91
CA ILE A 193 2.09 24.11 -21.18
C ILE A 193 1.50 22.73 -20.89
N ASN A 194 1.99 21.74 -21.61
CA ASN A 194 1.42 20.41 -21.66
C ASN A 194 1.98 19.47 -20.58
N ILE A 195 1.23 18.41 -20.31
CA ILE A 195 1.70 17.27 -19.54
C ILE A 195 1.74 16.01 -20.41
N ARG A 196 2.83 15.25 -20.27
CA ARG A 196 2.94 13.90 -20.83
C ARG A 196 2.71 12.88 -19.70
N LEU A 197 1.72 12.04 -19.89
CA LEU A 197 1.43 10.96 -18.94
C LEU A 197 2.06 9.65 -19.47
N PRO A 198 2.91 8.97 -18.66
CA PRO A 198 3.62 7.76 -19.10
C PRO A 198 2.69 6.66 -19.60
N THR A 199 1.57 6.44 -18.95
CA THR A 199 0.60 5.37 -19.27
C THR A 199 0.03 5.45 -20.68
N TYR A 200 -0.18 6.65 -21.18
CA TYR A 200 -0.79 6.84 -22.51
C TYR A 200 0.23 7.18 -23.59
N GLY A 201 1.51 7.34 -23.21
CA GLY A 201 2.61 7.66 -24.15
C GLY A 201 2.47 9.01 -24.87
N GLY A 202 1.35 9.69 -24.70
CA GLY A 202 0.97 10.91 -25.41
C GLY A 202 0.85 12.14 -24.51
N ILE A 203 0.66 13.30 -25.15
CA ILE A 203 0.28 14.54 -24.47
C ILE A 203 -1.17 14.39 -24.01
N TYR A 204 -1.43 14.74 -22.76
CA TYR A 204 -2.77 14.69 -22.18
C TYR A 204 -3.69 15.72 -22.83
N ALA A 205 -4.80 15.28 -23.42
CA ALA A 205 -5.84 16.16 -23.90
C ALA A 205 -6.60 16.75 -22.69
N TRP A 206 -6.76 18.09 -22.65
CA TRP A 206 -7.42 18.76 -21.56
C TRP A 206 -8.91 18.46 -21.58
N GLU A 207 -9.46 18.07 -20.45
CA GLU A 207 -10.85 17.62 -20.29
C GLU A 207 -11.70 18.72 -19.68
N PHE A 208 -12.81 19.03 -20.35
CA PHE A 208 -13.75 20.06 -19.96
C PHE A 208 -15.17 19.52 -19.95
N GLU A 209 -15.99 20.08 -19.12
CA GLU A 209 -17.42 19.79 -19.09
C GLU A 209 -18.22 21.05 -18.74
N LYS A 210 -19.30 21.26 -19.46
CA LYS A 210 -20.25 22.33 -19.13
C LYS A 210 -21.68 21.86 -19.40
N ARG A 211 -22.55 21.90 -18.37
CA ARG A 211 -23.96 21.47 -18.44
C ARG A 211 -24.12 20.03 -18.97
N GLY A 212 -23.28 19.10 -18.51
CA GLY A 212 -23.32 17.69 -18.90
C GLY A 212 -22.73 17.38 -20.28
N ARG A 213 -22.15 18.36 -20.97
CA ARG A 213 -21.47 18.17 -22.25
C ARG A 213 -19.96 18.10 -22.01
N ALA A 214 -19.42 16.88 -22.02
CA ALA A 214 -18.00 16.63 -21.92
C ALA A 214 -17.28 16.93 -23.24
N MET A 215 -16.06 17.43 -23.14
CA MET A 215 -15.22 17.79 -24.29
C MET A 215 -13.75 17.56 -23.93
N LYS A 216 -12.97 17.08 -24.91
CA LYS A 216 -11.51 16.97 -24.80
C LYS A 216 -10.87 17.84 -25.86
N VAL A 217 -9.92 18.68 -25.45
CA VAL A 217 -9.18 19.57 -26.36
C VAL A 217 -7.72 19.17 -26.36
N ARG A 218 -7.19 18.87 -27.54
CA ARG A 218 -5.75 18.73 -27.75
C ARG A 218 -5.18 20.12 -27.96
N VAL A 219 -4.28 20.48 -27.07
CA VAL A 219 -3.61 21.79 -27.08
C VAL A 219 -2.14 21.61 -27.43
N ASP A 220 -1.51 22.64 -27.99
CA ASP A 220 -0.11 22.62 -28.37
C ASP A 220 0.67 23.74 -27.69
N GLY A 221 2.00 23.65 -27.67
CA GLY A 221 2.89 24.65 -27.11
C GLY A 221 4.32 24.14 -26.98
N GLN A 222 5.21 25.06 -26.65
CA GLN A 222 6.65 24.81 -26.63
C GLN A 222 7.11 23.87 -25.50
N LEU A 223 6.31 23.74 -24.43
CA LEU A 223 6.71 23.06 -23.20
C LEU A 223 5.83 21.86 -22.89
N VAL A 224 6.49 20.72 -22.65
CA VAL A 224 5.85 19.48 -22.22
C VAL A 224 6.61 18.95 -21.00
N PHE A 225 5.94 18.78 -19.89
CA PHE A 225 6.51 18.27 -18.66
C PHE A 225 5.76 17.02 -18.18
N ASN A 226 6.28 16.35 -17.18
CA ASN A 226 5.61 15.30 -16.43
C ASN A 226 5.38 15.64 -14.95
N THR A 227 5.65 16.89 -14.54
CA THR A 227 5.48 17.38 -13.16
C THR A 227 4.61 18.61 -13.09
N GLY A 228 3.86 18.76 -11.98
CA GLY A 228 3.05 19.93 -11.70
C GLY A 228 3.89 21.16 -11.38
N THR A 229 4.98 20.95 -10.65
CA THR A 229 5.91 22.04 -10.26
C THR A 229 6.50 22.77 -11.45
N LEU A 230 7.00 22.06 -12.46
CA LEU A 230 7.55 22.70 -13.66
C LEU A 230 6.48 23.43 -14.47
N ARG A 231 5.28 22.90 -14.57
CA ARG A 231 4.15 23.57 -15.23
C ARG A 231 3.76 24.86 -14.50
N MET A 232 3.77 24.85 -13.16
CA MET A 232 3.53 26.04 -12.34
C MET A 232 4.59 27.11 -12.60
N ASN A 233 5.86 26.75 -12.59
CA ASN A 233 6.96 27.69 -12.86
C ASN A 233 6.84 28.30 -14.26
N ALA A 234 6.54 27.50 -15.26
CA ALA A 234 6.41 27.95 -16.65
C ALA A 234 5.20 28.91 -16.84
N VAL A 235 4.05 28.63 -16.22
CA VAL A 235 2.89 29.51 -16.34
C VAL A 235 3.10 30.83 -15.60
N LEU A 236 3.76 30.82 -14.44
CA LEU A 236 4.13 32.03 -13.72
C LEU A 236 5.13 32.91 -14.50
N ALA A 237 6.00 32.28 -15.28
CA ALA A 237 6.93 32.97 -16.18
C ALA A 237 6.24 33.52 -17.46
N GLY A 238 4.94 33.32 -17.64
CA GLY A 238 4.19 33.83 -18.80
C GLY A 238 4.41 33.05 -20.09
N LEU A 239 4.91 31.81 -20.03
CA LEU A 239 5.25 31.02 -21.21
C LEU A 239 4.06 30.30 -21.85
N GLY A 240 2.84 30.50 -21.36
CA GLY A 240 1.65 29.89 -21.91
C GLY A 240 0.54 29.71 -20.89
N LEU A 241 -0.52 29.00 -21.30
CA LEU A 241 -1.60 28.58 -20.40
C LEU A 241 -1.32 27.21 -19.82
N ALA A 242 -1.71 26.98 -18.56
CA ALA A 242 -1.57 25.69 -17.91
C ALA A 242 -2.93 25.20 -17.37
N TYR A 243 -3.14 23.87 -17.40
CA TYR A 243 -4.29 23.19 -16.82
C TYR A 243 -3.83 22.45 -15.58
N LEU A 244 -4.09 23.01 -14.40
CA LEU A 244 -3.56 22.58 -13.12
C LEU A 244 -4.69 22.33 -12.11
N PRO A 245 -4.49 21.48 -11.06
CA PRO A 245 -5.38 21.44 -9.93
C PRO A 245 -5.61 22.84 -9.32
N GLU A 246 -6.88 23.17 -9.05
CA GLU A 246 -7.27 24.50 -8.58
C GLU A 246 -6.60 24.91 -7.27
N ASP A 247 -6.43 23.97 -6.36
CA ASP A 247 -5.79 24.19 -5.06
C ASP A 247 -4.33 24.63 -5.19
N LEU A 248 -3.58 24.11 -6.19
CA LEU A 248 -2.20 24.55 -6.46
C LEU A 248 -2.12 26.02 -6.88
N VAL A 249 -3.09 26.50 -7.64
CA VAL A 249 -3.07 27.86 -8.22
C VAL A 249 -3.86 28.89 -7.43
N LYS A 250 -4.57 28.45 -6.39
CA LYS A 250 -5.49 29.30 -5.62
C LYS A 250 -4.81 30.53 -5.04
N ARG A 251 -3.62 30.37 -4.46
CA ARG A 251 -2.83 31.46 -3.91
C ARG A 251 -2.35 32.42 -4.99
N GLU A 252 -1.83 31.89 -6.09
CA GLU A 252 -1.32 32.68 -7.21
C GLU A 252 -2.40 33.50 -7.88
N ILE A 253 -3.63 32.97 -7.92
CA ILE A 253 -4.81 33.70 -8.42
C ILE A 253 -5.20 34.82 -7.44
N ALA A 254 -5.22 34.53 -6.14
CA ALA A 254 -5.56 35.53 -5.11
C ALA A 254 -4.55 36.68 -5.07
N ASP A 255 -3.25 36.38 -5.27
CA ASP A 255 -2.17 37.36 -5.32
C ASP A 255 -2.09 38.11 -6.67
N GLY A 256 -2.98 37.80 -7.63
CA GLY A 256 -3.01 38.42 -8.98
C GLY A 256 -1.88 37.98 -9.89
N ARG A 257 -1.08 36.99 -9.51
CA ARG A 257 0.03 36.45 -10.32
C ARG A 257 -0.45 35.56 -11.45
N LEU A 258 -1.63 34.96 -11.30
CA LEU A 258 -2.28 34.16 -12.32
C LEU A 258 -3.73 34.66 -12.54
N ILE A 259 -4.18 34.58 -13.77
CA ILE A 259 -5.57 34.84 -14.16
C ILE A 259 -6.20 33.50 -14.53
N ARG A 260 -7.32 33.16 -13.88
CA ARG A 260 -8.14 32.00 -14.21
C ARG A 260 -9.05 32.32 -15.41
N VAL A 261 -9.10 31.38 -16.36
CA VAL A 261 -10.01 31.40 -17.49
C VAL A 261 -10.83 30.12 -17.54
N LEU A 262 -11.93 30.05 -18.28
CA LEU A 262 -12.78 28.88 -18.49
C LEU A 262 -13.29 28.22 -17.19
N ALA A 263 -13.52 28.99 -16.13
CA ALA A 263 -13.89 28.44 -14.82
C ALA A 263 -15.20 27.64 -14.83
N ASP A 264 -16.14 28.01 -15.69
CA ASP A 264 -17.43 27.35 -15.88
C ASP A 264 -17.38 26.06 -16.72
N TRP A 265 -16.20 25.76 -17.28
CA TRP A 265 -15.90 24.52 -18.01
C TRP A 265 -15.14 23.49 -17.19
N CYS A 266 -14.79 23.79 -15.94
CA CYS A 266 -14.04 22.93 -15.04
C CYS A 266 -14.92 22.58 -13.81
N PRO A 267 -15.90 21.66 -13.93
CA PRO A 267 -16.72 21.24 -12.80
C PRO A 267 -15.88 20.44 -11.78
N PRO A 268 -16.38 20.28 -10.55
CA PRO A 268 -15.76 19.38 -9.60
C PRO A 268 -15.89 17.91 -10.05
N PHE A 269 -14.90 17.11 -9.69
CA PHE A 269 -14.86 15.67 -9.94
C PHE A 269 -14.34 14.93 -8.71
N ALA A 270 -14.52 13.61 -8.65
CA ALA A 270 -14.10 12.78 -7.52
C ALA A 270 -12.58 12.90 -7.27
N GLY A 271 -12.21 13.21 -6.04
CA GLY A 271 -10.81 13.33 -5.63
C GLY A 271 -10.07 12.00 -5.53
N TYR A 272 -8.95 12.02 -4.84
CA TYR A 272 -8.06 10.86 -4.73
C TYR A 272 -8.63 9.72 -3.92
N HIS A 273 -8.30 8.51 -4.37
CA HIS A 273 -8.57 7.26 -3.70
C HIS A 273 -7.25 6.50 -3.48
N LEU A 274 -7.10 5.94 -2.30
CA LEU A 274 -6.13 4.90 -2.03
C LEU A 274 -6.73 3.57 -2.52
N TYR A 275 -5.99 2.83 -3.34
CA TYR A 275 -6.44 1.52 -3.82
C TYR A 275 -5.40 0.44 -3.53
N TYR A 276 -5.87 -0.77 -3.21
CA TYR A 276 -5.03 -1.91 -2.89
C TYR A 276 -5.77 -3.23 -3.19
N PRO A 277 -5.04 -4.37 -3.34
CA PRO A 277 -5.66 -5.64 -3.70
C PRO A 277 -6.65 -6.13 -2.64
N SER A 278 -7.84 -6.54 -3.07
CA SER A 278 -8.92 -7.01 -2.19
C SER A 278 -8.59 -8.30 -1.42
N ARG A 279 -7.67 -9.14 -1.96
CA ARG A 279 -7.28 -10.43 -1.37
C ARG A 279 -6.18 -10.30 -0.31
N ARG A 280 -5.67 -9.10 -0.07
CA ARG A 280 -4.61 -8.89 0.91
C ARG A 280 -5.21 -8.66 2.29
N GLN A 281 -4.82 -9.48 3.27
CA GLN A 281 -5.11 -9.20 4.66
C GLN A 281 -4.25 -7.99 5.10
N PRO A 282 -4.85 -6.86 5.52
CA PRO A 282 -4.09 -5.67 5.87
C PRO A 282 -3.23 -5.94 7.11
N THR A 283 -1.95 -5.57 7.03
CA THR A 283 -1.10 -5.53 8.24
C THR A 283 -1.58 -4.42 9.17
N PRO A 284 -1.32 -4.49 10.49
CA PRO A 284 -1.67 -3.41 11.43
C PRO A 284 -1.15 -2.05 11.01
N ALA A 285 0.08 -1.96 10.52
CA ALA A 285 0.66 -0.73 10.00
C ALA A 285 -0.16 -0.18 8.81
N PHE A 286 -0.54 -1.05 7.88
CA PHE A 286 -1.33 -0.65 6.73
C PHE A 286 -2.76 -0.23 7.12
N ALA A 287 -3.40 -0.93 8.06
CA ALA A 287 -4.72 -0.57 8.58
C ALA A 287 -4.72 0.82 9.23
N VAL A 288 -3.70 1.12 10.06
CA VAL A 288 -3.51 2.44 10.69
C VAL A 288 -3.33 3.53 9.63
N LEU A 289 -2.54 3.28 8.58
CA LEU A 289 -2.35 4.22 7.47
C LEU A 289 -3.65 4.49 6.72
N VAL A 290 -4.39 3.43 6.35
CA VAL A 290 -5.69 3.57 5.64
C VAL A 290 -6.66 4.43 6.45
N GLU A 291 -6.74 4.18 7.76
CA GLU A 291 -7.63 4.96 8.63
C GLU A 291 -7.19 6.41 8.79
N ALA A 292 -5.88 6.67 8.86
CA ALA A 292 -5.32 8.03 8.91
C ALA A 292 -5.56 8.83 7.62
N LEU A 293 -5.63 8.15 6.48
CA LEU A 293 -5.86 8.76 5.17
C LEU A 293 -7.35 8.90 4.82
N ARG A 294 -8.24 8.16 5.48
CA ARG A 294 -9.67 8.14 5.16
C ARG A 294 -10.27 9.54 5.19
N TYR A 295 -10.84 9.97 4.07
CA TYR A 295 -11.58 11.23 4.01
C TYR A 295 -12.88 11.10 4.81
N ARG A 296 -13.05 11.99 5.77
CA ARG A 296 -14.29 12.17 6.55
C ARG A 296 -14.87 13.53 6.17
N LYS A 297 -16.14 13.55 5.74
CA LYS A 297 -16.86 14.79 5.47
C LYS A 297 -17.04 15.62 6.73
#